data_824bb936580255ce3323ad22255b2023
#
_entry.id   824bb936580255ce3323ad22255b2023
#
_cell.length_a   1.000
_cell.length_b   1.000
_cell.length_c   1.000
_cell.angle_alpha   90.00
_cell.angle_beta   90.00
_cell.angle_gamma   90.00
#
_symmetry.space_group_name_H-M   'P 1'
#
loop_
_entity.id
_entity.type
_entity.pdbx_description
1 polymer ?
#
loop_
_entity_poly.entity_id
_entity_poly.type
_entity_poly.pdbx_seq_one_letter_code
_entity_poly.pdbx_strand_id
1 'polypeptide(L)'
;MAVENLVVVGSGPAGYTAAIYAARANLDPLLITGFQDGGIPGGQLMTTTHVENYPGFPDGILGPELMDRCRAQAERWGTRLLEADADAIDLSQRPFRIRVDGQQIETHALILATGARANRLDLPGEERYWSRGISACAICDGATPQFREAQLAVVGGGDSACEEAVYLTKYGSPVHLIVRSADLRASAAMADRVRANPAVTIHWDRRVVQASGGDWLEAILLEAPDGGQERLAVKGLFYAIGHTPNTRLVQGQLELDARGYVLTRPGRPETAIEGVFAAGDVADAEWRQGVTAAGSGCQAALAAERWLSHHELAVRVSRDSTEPKPVGETQPTVVSDAANLDPEALWQTGSFALRKLYHDSPRPLLVVYTSPSCGPCHVLKPQLKRVLEELAGQAQGVEIDIEAESEIAQQAGVTGTPTVQLFQARELRQQWRGVRQRSEFRQAIDNLLAVPA
;
A
#
# COMPACT_ATOMS: atom_id res chain seq x y z
N MET A 1 -27.97 -11.45 -9.55
CA MET A 1 -27.44 -10.18 -9.02
C MET A 1 -27.59 -9.15 -10.12
N ALA A 2 -27.74 -7.87 -9.78
CA ALA A 2 -27.78 -6.81 -10.80
C ALA A 2 -26.37 -6.67 -11.41
N VAL A 3 -26.30 -6.35 -12.70
CA VAL A 3 -25.02 -6.06 -13.38
C VAL A 3 -24.55 -4.66 -12.95
N GLU A 4 -23.31 -4.54 -12.51
CA GLU A 4 -22.70 -3.28 -12.12
C GLU A 4 -22.44 -2.41 -13.37
N ASN A 5 -22.66 -1.10 -13.27
CA ASN A 5 -22.25 -0.19 -14.34
C ASN A 5 -20.75 -0.23 -14.56
N LEU A 6 -20.02 -0.08 -13.46
CA LEU A 6 -18.57 0.04 -13.43
C LEU A 6 -17.99 -0.59 -12.18
N VAL A 7 -17.03 -1.48 -12.37
CA VAL A 7 -16.16 -1.96 -11.30
C VAL A 7 -14.75 -1.39 -11.48
N VAL A 8 -14.17 -0.93 -10.38
CA VAL A 8 -12.76 -0.51 -10.30
C VAL A 8 -12.02 -1.54 -9.45
N VAL A 9 -10.91 -2.07 -9.95
CA VAL A 9 -10.08 -3.04 -9.22
C VAL A 9 -8.76 -2.39 -8.82
N GLY A 10 -8.55 -2.23 -7.52
CA GLY A 10 -7.39 -1.58 -6.92
C GLY A 10 -7.70 -0.21 -6.33
N SER A 11 -7.14 0.06 -5.14
CA SER A 11 -7.45 1.22 -4.29
C SER A 11 -6.28 2.18 -4.10
N GLY A 12 -5.29 2.15 -4.99
CA GLY A 12 -4.25 3.19 -5.05
C GLY A 12 -4.81 4.55 -5.52
N PRO A 13 -3.96 5.58 -5.69
CA PRO A 13 -4.38 6.90 -6.17
C PRO A 13 -5.19 6.86 -7.46
N ALA A 14 -4.84 5.96 -8.39
CA ALA A 14 -5.60 5.76 -9.63
C ALA A 14 -7.01 5.24 -9.36
N GLY A 15 -7.14 4.21 -8.53
CA GLY A 15 -8.42 3.57 -8.25
C GLY A 15 -9.39 4.47 -7.49
N TYR A 16 -8.94 5.11 -6.41
CA TYR A 16 -9.79 6.07 -5.69
C TYR A 16 -10.18 7.26 -6.55
N THR A 17 -9.25 7.79 -7.36
CA THR A 17 -9.59 8.90 -8.27
C THR A 17 -10.61 8.46 -9.32
N ALA A 18 -10.43 7.28 -9.91
CA ALA A 18 -11.42 6.74 -10.86
C ALA A 18 -12.81 6.58 -10.20
N ALA A 19 -12.85 6.03 -8.99
CA ALA A 19 -14.09 5.84 -8.24
C ALA A 19 -14.78 7.17 -7.90
N ILE A 20 -14.02 8.20 -7.47
CA ILE A 20 -14.53 9.56 -7.20
C ILE A 20 -15.19 10.14 -8.46
N TYR A 21 -14.51 10.11 -9.60
CA TYR A 21 -15.03 10.68 -10.83
C TYR A 21 -16.26 9.91 -11.35
N ALA A 22 -16.23 8.58 -11.28
CA ALA A 22 -17.36 7.74 -11.67
C ALA A 22 -18.58 7.96 -10.75
N ALA A 23 -18.37 8.06 -9.43
CA ALA A 23 -19.45 8.33 -8.48
C ALA A 23 -20.09 9.72 -8.71
N ARG A 24 -19.27 10.74 -9.01
CA ARG A 24 -19.75 12.08 -9.39
C ARG A 24 -20.52 12.10 -10.71
N ALA A 25 -20.22 11.15 -11.59
CA ALA A 25 -20.98 10.95 -12.84
C ALA A 25 -22.26 10.09 -12.64
N ASN A 26 -22.63 9.77 -11.39
CA ASN A 26 -23.78 8.94 -11.02
C ASN A 26 -23.75 7.51 -11.61
N LEU A 27 -22.56 6.93 -11.77
CA LEU A 27 -22.38 5.55 -12.24
C LEU A 27 -22.49 4.50 -11.13
N ASP A 28 -22.57 4.91 -9.87
CA ASP A 28 -22.62 4.03 -8.68
C ASP A 28 -21.50 2.96 -8.68
N PRO A 29 -20.22 3.39 -8.76
CA PRO A 29 -19.11 2.46 -8.94
C PRO A 29 -18.93 1.55 -7.74
N LEU A 30 -18.56 0.29 -8.02
CA LEU A 30 -18.03 -0.63 -7.02
C LEU A 30 -16.51 -0.63 -7.11
N LEU A 31 -15.83 -0.31 -6.01
CA LEU A 31 -14.37 -0.38 -5.89
C LEU A 31 -13.97 -1.61 -5.08
N ILE A 32 -13.28 -2.56 -5.71
CA ILE A 32 -12.63 -3.69 -5.05
C ILE A 32 -11.25 -3.23 -4.60
N THR A 33 -11.07 -3.09 -3.29
CA THR A 33 -9.90 -2.39 -2.73
C THR A 33 -8.62 -3.22 -2.76
N GLY A 34 -8.72 -4.54 -2.83
CA GLY A 34 -7.66 -5.47 -2.49
C GLY A 34 -7.56 -5.68 -0.99
N PHE A 35 -6.80 -6.67 -0.55
CA PHE A 35 -6.55 -6.91 0.86
C PHE A 35 -5.14 -7.45 1.14
N GLN A 36 -4.69 -8.48 0.41
CA GLN A 36 -3.35 -9.07 0.57
C GLN A 36 -2.66 -9.37 -0.76
N ASP A 37 -3.41 -9.93 -1.72
CA ASP A 37 -2.85 -10.37 -2.98
C ASP A 37 -2.65 -9.17 -3.92
N GLY A 38 -1.40 -8.87 -4.22
CA GLY A 38 -1.03 -7.69 -5.02
C GLY A 38 -0.66 -6.45 -4.24
N GLY A 39 -0.76 -6.47 -2.91
CA GLY A 39 -0.35 -5.40 -2.01
C GLY A 39 -1.45 -4.91 -1.06
N ILE A 40 -1.07 -4.01 -0.18
CA ILE A 40 -1.94 -3.42 0.84
C ILE A 40 -2.95 -2.48 0.15
N PRO A 41 -4.25 -2.46 0.55
CA PRO A 41 -5.20 -1.45 0.11
C PRO A 41 -4.64 -0.04 0.30
N GLY A 42 -4.72 0.81 -0.75
CA GLY A 42 -4.03 2.09 -0.82
C GLY A 42 -2.73 2.06 -1.62
N GLY A 43 -2.21 0.87 -1.95
CA GLY A 43 -1.06 0.67 -2.82
C GLY A 43 0.27 1.11 -2.19
N GLN A 44 1.24 1.51 -3.03
CA GLN A 44 2.61 1.81 -2.61
C GLN A 44 2.68 2.98 -1.60
N LEU A 45 1.73 3.91 -1.62
CA LEU A 45 1.70 5.02 -0.67
C LEU A 45 1.46 4.56 0.78
N MET A 46 0.88 3.38 0.99
CA MET A 46 0.72 2.81 2.33
C MET A 46 2.05 2.37 2.97
N THR A 47 3.10 2.23 2.16
CA THR A 47 4.44 1.81 2.61
C THR A 47 5.47 2.93 2.57
N THR A 48 5.06 4.17 2.27
CA THR A 48 5.92 5.35 2.34
C THR A 48 5.59 6.20 3.57
N THR A 49 6.54 7.00 4.04
CA THR A 49 6.34 7.90 5.18
C THR A 49 5.75 9.24 4.72
N HIS A 50 6.58 10.16 4.29
CA HIS A 50 6.14 11.49 3.84
C HIS A 50 6.03 11.55 2.31
N VAL A 51 4.93 12.13 1.84
CA VAL A 51 4.68 12.45 0.44
C VAL A 51 4.73 13.97 0.31
N GLU A 52 5.82 14.48 -0.23
CA GLU A 52 6.05 15.93 -0.39
C GLU A 52 5.77 16.43 -1.81
N ASN A 53 5.54 15.49 -2.75
CA ASN A 53 5.37 15.77 -4.17
C ASN A 53 3.93 15.60 -4.68
N TYR A 54 2.95 15.50 -3.77
CA TYR A 54 1.54 15.49 -4.15
C TYR A 54 0.95 16.89 -3.94
N PRO A 55 0.46 17.56 -5.00
CA PRO A 55 -0.04 18.95 -4.90
C PRO A 55 -1.20 19.08 -3.92
N GLY A 56 -1.24 20.20 -3.17
CA GLY A 56 -2.28 20.51 -2.20
C GLY A 56 -1.85 20.30 -0.74
N PHE A 57 -0.65 19.78 -0.50
CA PHE A 57 -0.08 19.56 0.84
C PHE A 57 1.28 20.26 0.95
N PRO A 58 1.32 21.58 1.28
CA PRO A 58 2.56 22.35 1.29
C PRO A 58 3.59 21.87 2.31
N ASP A 59 3.12 21.26 3.41
CA ASP A 59 3.96 20.70 4.47
C ASP A 59 4.20 19.19 4.31
N GLY A 60 3.83 18.62 3.14
CA GLY A 60 3.77 17.18 2.95
C GLY A 60 2.58 16.53 3.64
N ILE A 61 2.43 15.23 3.44
CA ILE A 61 1.41 14.40 4.10
C ILE A 61 1.95 12.97 4.26
N LEU A 62 1.54 12.26 5.30
CA LEU A 62 1.85 10.83 5.39
C LEU A 62 1.12 10.06 4.28
N GLY A 63 1.82 9.12 3.64
CA GLY A 63 1.22 8.31 2.56
C GLY A 63 -0.08 7.63 2.96
N PRO A 64 -0.14 6.93 4.12
CA PRO A 64 -1.39 6.36 4.64
C PRO A 64 -2.50 7.38 4.83
N GLU A 65 -2.19 8.56 5.39
CA GLU A 65 -3.17 9.63 5.60
C GLU A 65 -3.72 10.16 4.27
N LEU A 66 -2.87 10.31 3.26
CA LEU A 66 -3.32 10.70 1.92
C LEU A 66 -4.32 9.69 1.36
N MET A 67 -4.04 8.39 1.53
CA MET A 67 -4.94 7.34 1.05
C MET A 67 -6.24 7.27 1.84
N ASP A 68 -6.23 7.49 3.15
CA ASP A 68 -7.43 7.61 3.98
C ASP A 68 -8.31 8.79 3.52
N ARG A 69 -7.72 9.93 3.19
CA ARG A 69 -8.43 11.09 2.64
C ARG A 69 -9.04 10.80 1.26
N CYS A 70 -8.30 10.09 0.39
CA CYS A 70 -8.82 9.65 -0.92
C CYS A 70 -10.00 8.68 -0.76
N ARG A 71 -9.89 7.73 0.17
CA ARG A 71 -10.97 6.81 0.53
C ARG A 71 -12.21 7.56 1.02
N ALA A 72 -12.04 8.43 2.01
CA ALA A 72 -13.15 9.22 2.57
C ALA A 72 -13.83 10.07 1.49
N GLN A 73 -13.05 10.63 0.55
CA GLN A 73 -13.61 11.38 -0.58
C GLN A 73 -14.42 10.48 -1.53
N ALA A 74 -13.97 9.26 -1.82
CA ALA A 74 -14.71 8.30 -2.65
C ALA A 74 -16.02 7.87 -1.97
N GLU A 75 -15.98 7.52 -0.68
CA GLU A 75 -17.15 7.17 0.12
C GLU A 75 -18.16 8.32 0.24
N ARG A 76 -17.68 9.54 0.43
CA ARG A 76 -18.52 10.75 0.45
C ARG A 76 -19.35 10.92 -0.82
N TRP A 77 -18.79 10.59 -1.98
CA TRP A 77 -19.50 10.64 -3.25
C TRP A 77 -20.34 9.38 -3.51
N GLY A 78 -20.29 8.39 -2.59
CA GLY A 78 -21.10 7.18 -2.61
C GLY A 78 -20.50 6.05 -3.43
N THR A 79 -19.19 6.02 -3.60
CA THR A 79 -18.52 4.80 -4.05
C THR A 79 -18.78 3.67 -3.06
N ARG A 80 -19.17 2.51 -3.57
CA ARG A 80 -19.31 1.29 -2.77
C ARG A 80 -17.94 0.62 -2.70
N LEU A 81 -17.46 0.33 -1.48
CA LEU A 81 -16.16 -0.33 -1.26
C LEU A 81 -16.39 -1.80 -0.93
N LEU A 82 -15.66 -2.67 -1.63
CA LEU A 82 -15.55 -4.08 -1.30
C LEU A 82 -14.11 -4.37 -0.86
N GLU A 83 -13.92 -4.56 0.43
CA GLU A 83 -12.61 -4.79 1.04
C GLU A 83 -12.24 -6.27 0.95
N ALA A 84 -11.89 -6.69 -0.26
CA ALA A 84 -11.51 -8.06 -0.58
C ALA A 84 -10.60 -8.07 -1.80
N ASP A 85 -9.93 -9.20 -2.04
CA ASP A 85 -9.14 -9.42 -3.24
C ASP A 85 -10.01 -9.92 -4.40
N ALA A 86 -9.74 -9.43 -5.61
CA ALA A 86 -10.24 -10.06 -6.81
C ALA A 86 -9.44 -11.34 -7.09
N ASP A 87 -10.11 -12.50 -7.09
CA ASP A 87 -9.48 -13.80 -7.32
C ASP A 87 -9.23 -14.08 -8.81
N ALA A 88 -10.19 -13.69 -9.64
CA ALA A 88 -10.16 -13.86 -11.09
C ALA A 88 -11.02 -12.83 -11.81
N ILE A 89 -10.65 -12.53 -13.04
CA ILE A 89 -11.40 -11.69 -13.97
C ILE A 89 -11.60 -12.49 -15.26
N ASP A 90 -12.82 -12.49 -15.80
CA ASP A 90 -13.14 -13.07 -17.11
C ASP A 90 -13.64 -11.96 -18.03
N LEU A 91 -12.84 -11.64 -19.05
CA LEU A 91 -13.11 -10.63 -20.07
C LEU A 91 -13.58 -11.22 -21.40
N SER A 92 -13.78 -12.55 -21.47
CA SER A 92 -14.13 -13.25 -22.71
C SER A 92 -15.56 -13.03 -23.17
N GLN A 93 -16.43 -12.53 -22.29
CA GLN A 93 -17.85 -12.31 -22.56
C GLN A 93 -18.38 -11.06 -21.86
N ARG A 94 -19.57 -10.61 -22.25
CA ARG A 94 -20.28 -9.48 -21.64
C ARG A 94 -21.61 -9.93 -21.02
N PRO A 95 -21.96 -9.42 -19.82
CA PRO A 95 -21.15 -8.58 -18.94
C PRO A 95 -19.85 -9.29 -18.49
N PHE A 96 -18.80 -8.50 -18.20
CA PHE A 96 -17.55 -9.03 -17.63
C PHE A 96 -17.80 -9.62 -16.26
N ARG A 97 -17.00 -10.62 -15.87
CA ARG A 97 -17.15 -11.31 -14.59
C ARG A 97 -15.91 -11.18 -13.73
N ILE A 98 -16.13 -10.86 -12.47
CA ILE A 98 -15.06 -10.76 -11.46
C ILE A 98 -15.45 -11.67 -10.33
N ARG A 99 -14.54 -12.54 -9.90
CA ARG A 99 -14.73 -13.39 -8.73
C ARG A 99 -14.02 -12.78 -7.54
N VAL A 100 -14.76 -12.67 -6.41
CA VAL A 100 -14.27 -12.13 -5.14
C VAL A 100 -14.81 -13.00 -4.02
N ASP A 101 -13.96 -13.59 -3.19
CA ASP A 101 -14.35 -14.48 -2.08
C ASP A 101 -15.40 -15.53 -2.48
N GLY A 102 -15.22 -16.15 -3.65
CA GLY A 102 -16.13 -17.16 -4.20
C GLY A 102 -17.45 -16.61 -4.77
N GLN A 103 -17.72 -15.32 -4.65
CA GLN A 103 -18.89 -14.66 -5.26
C GLN A 103 -18.53 -14.13 -6.64
N GLN A 104 -19.51 -14.16 -7.56
CA GLN A 104 -19.36 -13.59 -8.90
C GLN A 104 -20.05 -12.24 -8.99
N ILE A 105 -19.30 -11.23 -9.44
CA ILE A 105 -19.78 -9.88 -9.74
C ILE A 105 -19.76 -9.72 -11.25
N GLU A 106 -20.85 -9.23 -11.82
CA GLU A 106 -20.95 -8.91 -13.26
C GLU A 106 -20.92 -7.40 -13.47
N THR A 107 -20.20 -6.94 -14.51
CA THR A 107 -20.06 -5.51 -14.79
C THR A 107 -20.05 -5.21 -16.29
N HIS A 108 -20.60 -4.06 -16.67
CA HIS A 108 -20.55 -3.57 -18.04
C HIS A 108 -19.18 -2.99 -18.41
N ALA A 109 -18.55 -2.28 -17.47
CA ALA A 109 -17.23 -1.69 -17.67
C ALA A 109 -16.30 -2.00 -16.50
N LEU A 110 -15.00 -2.07 -16.78
CA LEU A 110 -13.94 -2.37 -15.82
C LEU A 110 -12.81 -1.35 -15.92
N ILE A 111 -12.38 -0.80 -14.79
CA ILE A 111 -11.11 -0.07 -14.67
C ILE A 111 -10.12 -0.91 -13.86
N LEU A 112 -9.02 -1.29 -14.50
CA LEU A 112 -7.91 -1.96 -13.85
C LEU A 112 -6.94 -0.92 -13.29
N ALA A 113 -6.84 -0.84 -11.96
CA ALA A 113 -6.01 0.12 -11.22
C ALA A 113 -5.14 -0.59 -10.16
N THR A 114 -4.71 -1.82 -10.48
CA THR A 114 -4.01 -2.73 -9.58
C THR A 114 -2.57 -2.32 -9.28
N GLY A 115 -2.03 -1.32 -10.01
CA GLY A 115 -0.71 -0.76 -9.77
C GLY A 115 0.43 -1.70 -10.11
N ALA A 116 1.60 -1.41 -9.54
CA ALA A 116 2.82 -2.20 -9.63
C ALA A 116 3.50 -2.25 -8.27
N ARG A 117 4.36 -3.23 -8.07
CA ARG A 117 5.20 -3.34 -6.86
C ARG A 117 6.66 -3.19 -7.20
N ALA A 118 7.40 -2.51 -6.36
CA ALA A 118 8.85 -2.44 -6.46
C ALA A 118 9.45 -3.83 -6.24
N ASN A 119 10.41 -4.19 -7.08
CA ASN A 119 11.16 -5.42 -6.89
C ASN A 119 12.03 -5.31 -5.64
N ARG A 120 12.10 -6.39 -4.86
CA ARG A 120 12.86 -6.49 -3.62
C ARG A 120 14.10 -7.35 -3.82
N LEU A 121 15.07 -7.22 -2.92
CA LEU A 121 16.25 -8.08 -2.86
C LEU A 121 16.06 -9.22 -1.87
N ASP A 122 15.04 -9.14 -1.01
CA ASP A 122 14.71 -10.12 0.03
C ASP A 122 15.90 -10.42 0.97
N LEU A 123 16.67 -9.38 1.30
CA LEU A 123 17.88 -9.52 2.12
C LEU A 123 17.61 -9.29 3.61
N PRO A 124 18.44 -9.86 4.50
CA PRO A 124 18.36 -9.61 5.93
C PRO A 124 18.39 -8.11 6.26
N GLY A 125 17.40 -7.65 7.04
CA GLY A 125 17.22 -6.27 7.44
C GLY A 125 16.37 -5.42 6.49
N GLU A 126 16.05 -5.90 5.29
CA GLU A 126 15.28 -5.13 4.31
C GLU A 126 13.95 -4.62 4.87
N GLU A 127 13.15 -5.50 5.46
CA GLU A 127 11.82 -5.16 5.98
C GLU A 127 11.89 -4.12 7.11
N ARG A 128 12.94 -4.21 7.95
CA ARG A 128 13.14 -3.26 9.06
C ARG A 128 13.46 -1.86 8.58
N TYR A 129 14.25 -1.75 7.49
CA TYR A 129 14.74 -0.46 7.00
C TYR A 129 13.96 0.05 5.79
N TRP A 130 12.93 -0.67 5.32
CA TRP A 130 12.03 -0.15 4.29
C TRP A 130 11.34 1.11 4.78
N SER A 131 11.43 2.20 4.00
CA SER A 131 11.03 3.56 4.38
C SER A 131 11.79 4.15 5.60
N ARG A 132 12.86 3.46 6.05
CA ARG A 132 13.78 3.93 7.09
C ARG A 132 15.23 3.88 6.61
N GLY A 133 15.43 4.33 5.38
CA GLY A 133 16.72 4.32 4.68
C GLY A 133 16.73 3.42 3.45
N ILE A 134 15.80 2.48 3.27
CA ILE A 134 15.63 1.75 2.01
C ILE A 134 14.40 2.29 1.28
N SER A 135 14.56 2.59 -0.01
CA SER A 135 13.52 3.10 -0.91
C SER A 135 13.67 2.50 -2.31
N ALA A 136 12.59 2.53 -3.10
CA ALA A 136 12.59 2.19 -4.52
C ALA A 136 12.26 3.40 -5.42
N CYS A 137 12.37 4.62 -4.88
CA CYS A 137 12.07 5.84 -5.63
C CYS A 137 13.00 6.99 -5.19
N ALA A 138 14.07 7.22 -5.93
CA ALA A 138 15.00 8.31 -5.64
C ALA A 138 14.35 9.71 -5.78
N ILE A 139 13.42 9.86 -6.73
CA ILE A 139 12.70 11.13 -6.95
C ILE A 139 11.76 11.43 -5.78
N CYS A 140 11.17 10.39 -5.16
CA CYS A 140 10.26 10.55 -4.03
C CYS A 140 11.02 10.91 -2.75
N ASP A 141 12.05 10.14 -2.42
CA ASP A 141 12.66 10.14 -1.10
C ASP A 141 14.05 10.80 -1.05
N GLY A 142 14.70 11.02 -2.19
CA GLY A 142 16.06 11.54 -2.24
C GLY A 142 16.25 12.92 -1.58
N ALA A 143 15.20 13.75 -1.55
CA ALA A 143 15.22 15.06 -0.91
C ALA A 143 15.06 15.01 0.63
N THR A 144 14.76 13.85 1.19
CA THR A 144 14.53 13.67 2.63
C THR A 144 15.71 14.21 3.46
N PRO A 145 15.47 14.97 4.53
CA PRO A 145 16.54 15.65 5.27
C PRO A 145 17.67 14.74 5.76
N GLN A 146 17.37 13.49 6.11
CA GLN A 146 18.37 12.51 6.57
C GLN A 146 19.37 12.07 5.50
N PHE A 147 19.09 12.31 4.23
CA PHE A 147 19.98 11.96 3.11
C PHE A 147 20.89 13.12 2.71
N ARG A 148 20.67 14.32 3.26
CA ARG A 148 21.49 15.48 2.97
C ARG A 148 22.92 15.26 3.47
N GLU A 149 23.89 15.48 2.56
CA GLU A 149 25.32 15.32 2.82
C GLU A 149 25.73 13.90 3.29
N ALA A 150 24.82 12.93 3.18
CA ALA A 150 25.06 11.55 3.59
C ALA A 150 25.60 10.71 2.41
N GLN A 151 26.27 9.63 2.73
CA GLN A 151 26.59 8.60 1.73
C GLN A 151 25.34 7.81 1.40
N LEU A 152 25.04 7.69 0.11
CA LEU A 152 23.88 6.98 -0.42
C LEU A 152 24.30 5.84 -1.32
N ALA A 153 23.48 4.83 -1.47
CA ALA A 153 23.71 3.72 -2.39
C ALA A 153 22.51 3.51 -3.32
N VAL A 154 22.80 3.13 -4.57
CA VAL A 154 21.80 2.73 -5.59
C VAL A 154 22.16 1.33 -6.06
N VAL A 155 21.20 0.42 -6.07
CA VAL A 155 21.38 -0.93 -6.62
C VAL A 155 20.76 -1.01 -7.99
N GLY A 156 21.55 -1.38 -8.97
CA GLY A 156 21.11 -1.54 -10.36
C GLY A 156 22.24 -1.25 -11.35
N GLY A 157 21.99 -1.51 -12.63
CA GLY A 157 22.96 -1.27 -13.69
C GLY A 157 22.33 -0.86 -15.03
N GLY A 158 21.03 -0.55 -15.04
CA GLY A 158 20.30 -0.01 -16.20
C GLY A 158 20.22 1.51 -16.17
N ASP A 159 19.53 2.09 -17.16
CA ASP A 159 19.36 3.55 -17.29
C ASP A 159 18.77 4.16 -16.02
N SER A 160 17.70 3.59 -15.44
CA SER A 160 17.10 4.08 -14.20
C SER A 160 18.10 4.15 -13.04
N ALA A 161 18.95 3.13 -12.87
CA ALA A 161 19.96 3.13 -11.81
C ALA A 161 21.01 4.23 -12.01
N CYS A 162 21.42 4.45 -13.24
CA CYS A 162 22.35 5.52 -13.60
C CYS A 162 21.72 6.90 -13.39
N GLU A 163 20.47 7.10 -13.80
CA GLU A 163 19.72 8.34 -13.58
C GLU A 163 19.55 8.65 -12.10
N GLU A 164 19.10 7.65 -11.31
CA GLU A 164 18.91 7.79 -9.88
C GLU A 164 20.22 8.07 -9.15
N ALA A 165 21.31 7.41 -9.51
CA ALA A 165 22.62 7.68 -8.94
C ALA A 165 23.07 9.13 -9.18
N VAL A 166 22.93 9.63 -10.42
CA VAL A 166 23.22 11.03 -10.75
C VAL A 166 22.25 11.98 -10.03
N TYR A 167 20.96 11.64 -9.97
CA TYR A 167 19.96 12.48 -9.30
C TYR A 167 20.26 12.66 -7.82
N LEU A 168 20.62 11.58 -7.14
CA LEU A 168 20.91 11.58 -5.69
C LEU A 168 22.16 12.37 -5.33
N THR A 169 23.10 12.63 -6.26
CA THR A 169 24.24 13.53 -6.01
C THR A 169 23.85 14.97 -5.73
N LYS A 170 22.59 15.34 -5.94
CA LYS A 170 22.03 16.64 -5.52
C LYS A 170 21.84 16.75 -4.01
N TYR A 171 21.74 15.63 -3.31
CA TYR A 171 21.38 15.56 -1.91
C TYR A 171 22.47 14.95 -1.04
N GLY A 172 23.09 13.85 -1.49
CA GLY A 172 24.13 13.13 -0.77
C GLY A 172 25.43 12.94 -1.58
N SER A 173 26.53 12.70 -0.88
CA SER A 173 27.84 12.44 -1.51
C SER A 173 28.76 11.71 -0.54
N PRO A 174 29.50 10.66 -1.03
CA PRO A 174 29.40 10.05 -2.34
C PRO A 174 28.09 9.24 -2.51
N VAL A 175 27.70 9.02 -3.79
CA VAL A 175 26.67 8.07 -4.17
C VAL A 175 27.33 6.80 -4.70
N HIS A 176 27.04 5.67 -4.09
CA HIS A 176 27.61 4.36 -4.43
C HIS A 176 26.64 3.63 -5.38
N LEU A 177 27.03 3.41 -6.63
CA LEU A 177 26.28 2.60 -7.58
C LEU A 177 26.75 1.14 -7.52
N ILE A 178 25.89 0.25 -7.02
CA ILE A 178 26.20 -1.16 -6.82
C ILE A 178 25.72 -1.96 -8.02
N VAL A 179 26.65 -2.50 -8.79
CA VAL A 179 26.40 -3.21 -10.06
C VAL A 179 26.85 -4.66 -9.92
N ARG A 180 25.92 -5.59 -10.14
CA ARG A 180 26.19 -7.05 -9.99
C ARG A 180 27.02 -7.67 -11.11
N SER A 181 27.35 -6.90 -12.15
CA SER A 181 28.10 -7.32 -13.34
C SER A 181 29.31 -6.39 -13.55
N ALA A 182 30.23 -6.80 -14.41
CA ALA A 182 31.41 -6.02 -14.78
C ALA A 182 31.09 -4.80 -15.65
N ASP A 183 29.84 -4.70 -16.14
CA ASP A 183 29.41 -3.61 -17.02
C ASP A 183 27.99 -3.12 -16.73
N LEU A 184 27.71 -1.85 -17.11
CA LEU A 184 26.37 -1.28 -17.09
C LEU A 184 25.54 -1.80 -18.28
N ARG A 185 24.27 -2.04 -18.06
CA ARG A 185 23.29 -2.32 -19.11
C ARG A 185 22.56 -1.07 -19.58
N ALA A 186 23.00 0.09 -19.09
CA ALA A 186 22.49 1.39 -19.47
C ALA A 186 22.90 1.76 -20.88
N SER A 187 22.18 2.71 -21.48
CA SER A 187 22.59 3.36 -22.73
C SER A 187 23.98 3.96 -22.58
N ALA A 188 24.74 4.04 -23.67
CA ALA A 188 26.11 4.58 -23.67
C ALA A 188 26.15 5.99 -23.05
N ALA A 189 25.20 6.85 -23.41
CA ALA A 189 25.12 8.22 -22.89
C ALA A 189 24.93 8.27 -21.36
N MET A 190 24.10 7.40 -20.81
CA MET A 190 23.90 7.33 -19.37
C MET A 190 25.08 6.71 -18.64
N ALA A 191 25.66 5.66 -19.20
CA ALA A 191 26.86 5.03 -18.66
C ALA A 191 28.03 6.03 -18.59
N ASP A 192 28.27 6.80 -19.65
CA ASP A 192 29.32 7.82 -19.70
C ASP A 192 29.03 8.95 -18.68
N ARG A 193 27.79 9.37 -18.55
CA ARG A 193 27.39 10.40 -17.58
C ARG A 193 27.67 9.98 -16.14
N VAL A 194 27.36 8.73 -15.78
CA VAL A 194 27.66 8.19 -14.46
C VAL A 194 29.16 8.04 -14.22
N ARG A 195 29.90 7.49 -15.21
CA ARG A 195 31.36 7.33 -15.10
C ARG A 195 32.11 8.66 -14.99
N ALA A 196 31.61 9.71 -15.63
CA ALA A 196 32.17 11.04 -15.56
C ALA A 196 31.82 11.84 -14.29
N ASN A 197 30.86 11.37 -13.47
CA ASN A 197 30.43 12.09 -12.29
C ASN A 197 31.35 11.81 -11.10
N PRO A 198 32.13 12.79 -10.60
CA PRO A 198 33.08 12.56 -9.52
C PRO A 198 32.43 12.26 -8.17
N ALA A 199 31.14 12.54 -8.00
CA ALA A 199 30.36 12.24 -6.78
C ALA A 199 29.76 10.82 -6.81
N VAL A 200 29.95 10.05 -7.91
CA VAL A 200 29.48 8.67 -8.02
C VAL A 200 30.66 7.69 -7.98
N THR A 201 30.56 6.71 -7.09
CA THR A 201 31.51 5.60 -7.01
C THR A 201 30.81 4.31 -7.47
N ILE A 202 31.34 3.66 -8.51
CA ILE A 202 30.74 2.42 -9.04
C ILE A 202 31.43 1.21 -8.40
N HIS A 203 30.65 0.33 -7.81
CA HIS A 203 31.08 -0.96 -7.27
C HIS A 203 30.72 -2.07 -8.26
N TRP A 204 31.68 -2.52 -9.04
CA TRP A 204 31.50 -3.58 -10.02
C TRP A 204 31.51 -4.96 -9.38
N ASP A 205 30.77 -5.90 -9.95
CA ASP A 205 30.69 -7.28 -9.51
C ASP A 205 30.38 -7.37 -8.01
N ARG A 206 29.42 -6.54 -7.54
CA ARG A 206 29.02 -6.52 -6.12
C ARG A 206 27.52 -6.70 -5.99
N ARG A 207 27.12 -7.40 -4.95
CA ARG A 207 25.73 -7.56 -4.53
C ARG A 207 25.58 -7.07 -3.10
N VAL A 208 24.44 -6.43 -2.81
CA VAL A 208 24.04 -6.17 -1.42
C VAL A 208 23.48 -7.47 -0.85
N VAL A 209 23.98 -7.90 0.29
CA VAL A 209 23.55 -9.15 0.94
C VAL A 209 22.97 -8.94 2.34
N GLN A 210 23.11 -7.75 2.91
CA GLN A 210 22.52 -7.40 4.21
C GLN A 210 22.39 -5.88 4.35
N ALA A 211 21.34 -5.46 5.07
CA ALA A 211 21.19 -4.09 5.58
C ALA A 211 21.25 -4.09 7.11
N SER A 212 21.89 -3.08 7.72
CA SER A 212 22.10 -2.99 9.16
C SER A 212 22.09 -1.56 9.67
N GLY A 213 21.74 -1.37 10.95
CA GLY A 213 21.69 -0.08 11.63
C GLY A 213 20.91 -0.15 12.95
N GLY A 214 20.65 1.01 13.53
CA GLY A 214 19.75 1.20 14.66
C GLY A 214 18.29 1.28 14.23
N ASP A 215 17.64 2.42 14.49
CA ASP A 215 16.26 2.69 14.02
C ASP A 215 16.20 2.98 12.53
N TRP A 216 17.29 3.44 11.95
CA TRP A 216 17.49 3.77 10.54
C TRP A 216 18.65 2.96 9.96
N LEU A 217 18.67 2.85 8.62
CA LEU A 217 19.79 2.25 7.90
C LEU A 217 21.09 3.02 8.18
N GLU A 218 22.16 2.28 8.47
CA GLU A 218 23.49 2.85 8.72
C GLU A 218 24.59 2.21 7.86
N ALA A 219 24.36 0.99 7.39
CA ALA A 219 25.30 0.32 6.53
C ALA A 219 24.64 -0.83 5.74
N ILE A 220 25.28 -1.16 4.63
CA ILE A 220 25.01 -2.36 3.85
C ILE A 220 26.26 -3.25 3.81
N LEU A 221 26.06 -4.54 3.61
CA LEU A 221 27.12 -5.50 3.36
C LEU A 221 27.14 -5.84 1.88
N LEU A 222 28.27 -5.58 1.23
CA LEU A 222 28.51 -5.94 -0.16
C LEU A 222 29.25 -7.27 -0.21
N GLU A 223 28.90 -8.09 -1.20
CA GLU A 223 29.59 -9.37 -1.47
C GLU A 223 30.14 -9.39 -2.89
N ALA A 224 31.38 -9.85 -3.00
CA ALA A 224 32.09 -10.09 -4.26
C ALA A 224 31.86 -11.53 -4.76
N PRO A 225 32.13 -11.85 -6.05
CA PRO A 225 32.00 -13.20 -6.61
C PRO A 225 32.85 -14.27 -5.91
N ASP A 226 33.97 -13.88 -5.33
CA ASP A 226 34.88 -14.75 -4.56
C ASP A 226 34.43 -14.99 -3.12
N GLY A 227 33.30 -14.42 -2.71
CA GLY A 227 32.76 -14.48 -1.35
C GLY A 227 33.35 -13.43 -0.40
N GLY A 228 34.25 -12.57 -0.88
CA GLY A 228 34.77 -11.45 -0.09
C GLY A 228 33.66 -10.47 0.27
N GLN A 229 33.60 -10.06 1.53
CA GLN A 229 32.58 -9.15 2.02
C GLN A 229 33.18 -7.82 2.46
N GLU A 230 32.46 -6.73 2.17
CA GLU A 230 32.83 -5.36 2.52
C GLU A 230 31.62 -4.65 3.13
N ARG A 231 31.82 -4.02 4.29
CA ARG A 231 30.80 -3.19 4.92
C ARG A 231 30.91 -1.76 4.42
N LEU A 232 29.83 -1.25 3.82
CA LEU A 232 29.74 0.11 3.31
C LEU A 232 28.76 0.92 4.18
N ALA A 233 29.26 2.00 4.78
CA ALA A 233 28.44 2.91 5.57
C ALA A 233 27.59 3.79 4.65
N VAL A 234 26.27 3.69 4.74
CA VAL A 234 25.31 4.48 3.95
C VAL A 234 24.06 4.78 4.77
N LYS A 235 23.46 5.96 4.56
CA LYS A 235 22.19 6.34 5.20
C LYS A 235 20.97 6.05 4.32
N GLY A 236 21.18 5.88 3.01
CA GLY A 236 20.14 5.55 2.04
C GLY A 236 20.57 4.45 1.10
N LEU A 237 19.64 3.52 0.80
CA LEU A 237 19.80 2.45 -0.17
C LEU A 237 18.59 2.47 -1.12
N PHE A 238 18.80 2.79 -2.38
CA PHE A 238 17.76 2.94 -3.40
C PHE A 238 17.76 1.76 -4.36
N TYR A 239 16.59 1.13 -4.55
CA TYR A 239 16.42 -0.01 -5.42
C TYR A 239 16.00 0.43 -6.83
N ALA A 240 16.93 0.55 -7.74
CA ALA A 240 16.70 0.79 -9.15
C ALA A 240 16.74 -0.52 -9.96
N ILE A 241 16.03 -1.54 -9.46
CA ILE A 241 15.98 -2.91 -10.04
C ILE A 241 14.63 -3.21 -10.70
N GLY A 242 13.83 -2.17 -10.93
CA GLY A 242 12.56 -2.23 -11.65
C GLY A 242 11.36 -2.53 -10.76
N HIS A 243 10.20 -2.61 -11.42
CA HIS A 243 8.90 -2.89 -10.81
C HIS A 243 8.23 -4.04 -11.56
N THR A 244 7.33 -4.72 -10.88
CA THR A 244 6.49 -5.78 -11.46
C THR A 244 5.04 -5.30 -11.41
N PRO A 245 4.36 -5.09 -12.57
CA PRO A 245 2.96 -4.69 -12.61
C PRO A 245 2.05 -5.82 -12.14
N ASN A 246 0.96 -5.46 -11.46
CA ASN A 246 0.01 -6.43 -10.92
C ASN A 246 -1.03 -6.81 -11.99
N THR A 247 -0.59 -7.58 -13.00
CA THR A 247 -1.39 -7.97 -14.18
C THR A 247 -1.84 -9.43 -14.17
N ARG A 248 -1.59 -10.19 -13.10
CA ARG A 248 -1.94 -11.61 -12.98
C ARG A 248 -3.42 -11.89 -13.32
N LEU A 249 -4.33 -11.02 -12.86
CA LEU A 249 -5.78 -11.17 -13.07
C LEU A 249 -6.21 -11.11 -14.54
N VAL A 250 -5.42 -10.50 -15.40
CA VAL A 250 -5.74 -10.26 -16.82
C VAL A 250 -4.73 -10.88 -17.78
N GLN A 251 -3.81 -11.70 -17.25
CA GLN A 251 -2.80 -12.40 -18.03
C GLN A 251 -3.46 -13.34 -19.04
N GLY A 252 -3.03 -13.27 -20.30
CA GLY A 252 -3.63 -14.05 -21.40
C GLY A 252 -4.97 -13.51 -21.93
N GLN A 253 -5.49 -12.42 -21.35
CA GLN A 253 -6.73 -11.77 -21.79
C GLN A 253 -6.49 -10.36 -22.34
N LEU A 254 -5.58 -9.59 -21.72
CA LEU A 254 -5.16 -8.29 -22.22
C LEU A 254 -3.78 -8.36 -22.85
N GLU A 255 -3.53 -7.48 -23.79
CA GLU A 255 -2.20 -7.26 -24.36
C GLU A 255 -1.29 -6.61 -23.32
N LEU A 256 -0.11 -7.20 -23.11
CA LEU A 256 0.91 -6.72 -22.20
C LEU A 256 2.20 -6.39 -22.98
N ASP A 257 2.97 -5.41 -22.49
CA ASP A 257 4.32 -5.16 -23.00
C ASP A 257 5.31 -6.25 -22.56
N ALA A 258 6.54 -6.21 -23.05
CA ALA A 258 7.59 -7.15 -22.70
C ALA A 258 7.97 -7.16 -21.21
N ARG A 259 7.57 -6.15 -20.44
CA ARG A 259 7.76 -6.03 -18.99
C ARG A 259 6.52 -6.40 -18.18
N GLY A 260 5.41 -6.76 -18.86
CA GLY A 260 4.18 -7.18 -18.26
C GLY A 260 3.17 -6.05 -17.96
N TYR A 261 3.41 -4.82 -18.41
CA TYR A 261 2.47 -3.70 -18.25
C TYR A 261 1.32 -3.81 -19.25
N VAL A 262 0.11 -3.43 -18.82
CA VAL A 262 -1.06 -3.41 -19.71
C VAL A 262 -0.86 -2.37 -20.80
N LEU A 263 -1.01 -2.81 -22.06
CA LEU A 263 -0.98 -1.92 -23.21
C LEU A 263 -2.30 -1.17 -23.32
N THR A 264 -2.22 0.15 -23.43
CA THR A 264 -3.35 1.03 -23.68
C THR A 264 -3.16 1.78 -24.99
N ARG A 265 -4.21 2.38 -25.53
CA ARG A 265 -4.09 3.26 -26.69
C ARG A 265 -3.20 4.45 -26.33
N PRO A 266 -2.29 4.89 -27.22
CA PRO A 266 -1.37 6.00 -26.91
C PRO A 266 -2.10 7.25 -26.41
N GLY A 267 -1.74 7.70 -25.20
CA GLY A 267 -2.34 8.88 -24.55
C GLY A 267 -3.77 8.68 -24.03
N ARG A 268 -4.27 7.45 -23.95
CA ARG A 268 -5.63 7.11 -23.55
C ARG A 268 -5.66 5.87 -22.64
N PRO A 269 -6.69 5.73 -21.79
CA PRO A 269 -6.78 4.60 -20.84
C PRO A 269 -7.40 3.33 -21.46
N GLU A 270 -7.92 3.36 -22.69
CA GLU A 270 -8.60 2.23 -23.32
C GLU A 270 -7.60 1.11 -23.67
N THR A 271 -7.96 -0.12 -23.29
CA THR A 271 -7.23 -1.34 -23.67
C THR A 271 -7.72 -1.86 -25.05
N ALA A 272 -7.20 -3.00 -25.48
CA ALA A 272 -7.69 -3.68 -26.69
C ALA A 272 -9.13 -4.19 -26.56
N ILE A 273 -9.63 -4.41 -25.34
CA ILE A 273 -11.00 -4.86 -25.06
C ILE A 273 -11.85 -3.64 -24.73
N GLU A 274 -12.88 -3.38 -25.56
CA GLU A 274 -13.82 -2.28 -25.32
C GLU A 274 -14.49 -2.41 -23.96
N GLY A 275 -14.67 -1.28 -23.24
CA GLY A 275 -15.23 -1.25 -21.90
C GLY A 275 -14.24 -1.68 -20.81
N VAL A 276 -13.01 -2.00 -21.16
CA VAL A 276 -11.92 -2.27 -20.22
C VAL A 276 -10.87 -1.16 -20.33
N PHE A 277 -10.56 -0.54 -19.22
CA PHE A 277 -9.63 0.58 -19.08
C PHE A 277 -8.55 0.23 -18.08
N ALA A 278 -7.34 0.79 -18.25
CA ALA A 278 -6.25 0.64 -17.30
C ALA A 278 -5.74 2.02 -16.86
N ALA A 279 -5.40 2.15 -15.58
CA ALA A 279 -4.94 3.40 -14.97
C ALA A 279 -3.89 3.17 -13.88
N GLY A 280 -2.97 4.12 -13.74
CA GLY A 280 -1.85 4.07 -12.80
C GLY A 280 -0.77 3.10 -13.24
N ASP A 281 0.04 2.69 -12.28
CA ASP A 281 1.28 1.97 -12.52
C ASP A 281 1.09 0.59 -13.18
N VAL A 282 -0.11 0.06 -13.27
CA VAL A 282 -0.37 -1.17 -14.03
C VAL A 282 -0.16 -1.00 -15.54
N ALA A 283 -0.28 0.23 -16.05
CA ALA A 283 -0.07 0.62 -17.43
C ALA A 283 1.02 1.68 -17.63
N ASP A 284 1.47 2.31 -16.53
CA ASP A 284 2.53 3.32 -16.55
C ASP A 284 3.87 2.72 -16.10
N ALA A 285 4.69 2.39 -17.07
CA ALA A 285 6.03 1.85 -16.84
C ALA A 285 7.12 2.94 -16.65
N GLU A 286 6.77 4.22 -16.80
CA GLU A 286 7.71 5.33 -16.86
C GLU A 286 7.64 6.23 -15.63
N TRP A 287 6.51 6.85 -15.37
CA TRP A 287 6.40 7.89 -14.35
C TRP A 287 6.23 7.34 -12.93
N ARG A 288 5.27 6.46 -12.73
CA ARG A 288 4.97 5.80 -11.44
C ARG A 288 4.92 6.78 -10.27
N GLN A 289 4.17 7.88 -10.45
CA GLN A 289 3.96 8.90 -9.43
C GLN A 289 2.50 8.91 -8.96
N GLY A 290 2.26 9.22 -7.68
CA GLY A 290 0.91 9.30 -7.14
C GLY A 290 -0.01 10.25 -7.92
N VAL A 291 0.52 11.40 -8.35
CA VAL A 291 -0.22 12.40 -9.11
C VAL A 291 -0.52 11.97 -10.55
N THR A 292 0.41 11.29 -11.23
CA THR A 292 0.14 10.75 -12.58
C THR A 292 -0.84 9.59 -12.52
N ALA A 293 -0.72 8.73 -11.51
CA ALA A 293 -1.68 7.66 -11.25
C ALA A 293 -3.08 8.21 -11.00
N ALA A 294 -3.24 9.24 -10.17
CA ALA A 294 -4.53 9.92 -9.95
C ALA A 294 -5.07 10.52 -11.25
N GLY A 295 -4.22 11.21 -12.03
CA GLY A 295 -4.60 11.78 -13.33
C GLY A 295 -5.10 10.72 -14.32
N SER A 296 -4.42 9.58 -14.41
CA SER A 296 -4.86 8.47 -15.27
C SER A 296 -6.15 7.82 -14.79
N GLY A 297 -6.38 7.74 -13.47
CA GLY A 297 -7.64 7.31 -12.89
C GLY A 297 -8.82 8.20 -13.28
N CYS A 298 -8.61 9.52 -13.27
CA CYS A 298 -9.58 10.48 -13.80
C CYS A 298 -9.90 10.22 -15.28
N GLN A 299 -8.86 10.06 -16.12
CA GLN A 299 -9.03 9.77 -17.55
C GLN A 299 -9.81 8.48 -17.78
N ALA A 300 -9.50 7.41 -17.03
CA ALA A 300 -10.18 6.13 -17.16
C ALA A 300 -11.67 6.22 -16.79
N ALA A 301 -12.00 6.92 -15.71
CA ALA A 301 -13.39 7.12 -15.30
C ALA A 301 -14.20 7.91 -16.33
N LEU A 302 -13.63 8.99 -16.88
CA LEU A 302 -14.28 9.79 -17.92
C LEU A 302 -14.44 9.01 -19.23
N ALA A 303 -13.45 8.17 -19.58
CA ALA A 303 -13.56 7.31 -20.75
C ALA A 303 -14.62 6.22 -20.56
N ALA A 304 -14.68 5.60 -19.37
CA ALA A 304 -15.68 4.60 -19.02
C ALA A 304 -17.10 5.19 -19.04
N GLU A 305 -17.30 6.40 -18.48
CA GLU A 305 -18.59 7.09 -18.51
C GLU A 305 -19.08 7.33 -19.94
N ARG A 306 -18.21 7.87 -20.81
CA ARG A 306 -18.54 8.12 -22.22
C ARG A 306 -18.86 6.82 -22.95
N TRP A 307 -18.09 5.77 -22.71
CA TRP A 307 -18.31 4.46 -23.33
C TRP A 307 -19.65 3.86 -22.89
N LEU A 308 -19.94 3.85 -21.57
CA LEU A 308 -21.21 3.36 -21.02
C LEU A 308 -22.43 4.15 -21.57
N SER A 309 -22.30 5.48 -21.63
CA SER A 309 -23.34 6.35 -22.15
C SER A 309 -23.58 6.12 -23.65
N HIS A 310 -22.51 5.95 -24.45
CA HIS A 310 -22.65 5.69 -25.90
C HIS A 310 -23.31 4.36 -26.20
N HIS A 311 -23.11 3.35 -25.34
CA HIS A 311 -23.71 2.02 -25.51
C HIS A 311 -25.05 1.84 -24.77
N GLU A 312 -25.58 2.91 -24.18
CA GLU A 312 -26.83 2.90 -23.41
C GLU A 312 -26.84 1.88 -22.25
N LEU A 313 -25.67 1.60 -21.69
CA LEU A 313 -25.46 0.63 -20.60
C LEU A 313 -25.47 1.28 -19.21
N ALA A 314 -25.36 2.62 -19.13
CA ALA A 314 -25.34 3.33 -17.87
C ALA A 314 -26.74 3.38 -17.25
N VAL A 315 -26.96 2.59 -16.20
CA VAL A 315 -28.14 2.76 -15.35
C VAL A 315 -27.85 3.88 -14.37
N ARG A 316 -28.42 5.07 -14.61
CA ARG A 316 -28.29 6.19 -13.70
C ARG A 316 -29.06 5.90 -12.42
N VAL A 317 -28.35 5.78 -11.31
CA VAL A 317 -28.99 5.70 -10.00
C VAL A 317 -29.42 7.11 -9.61
N SER A 318 -30.74 7.36 -9.57
CA SER A 318 -31.25 8.62 -9.02
C SER A 318 -30.97 8.63 -7.51
N ARG A 319 -30.01 9.43 -7.10
CA ARG A 319 -29.82 9.72 -5.68
C ARG A 319 -30.76 10.86 -5.32
N ASP A 320 -31.63 10.63 -4.35
CA ASP A 320 -32.59 11.61 -3.82
C ASP A 320 -31.92 12.81 -3.12
N SER A 321 -30.60 12.83 -3.02
CA SER A 321 -29.81 13.97 -2.57
C SER A 321 -28.48 14.02 -3.30
N THR A 322 -28.28 15.06 -4.09
CA THR A 322 -27.00 15.45 -4.69
C THR A 322 -26.02 16.01 -3.66
N GLU A 323 -26.38 16.02 -2.39
CA GLU A 323 -25.49 16.48 -1.33
C GLU A 323 -24.55 15.34 -0.92
N PRO A 324 -23.23 15.56 -1.05
CA PRO A 324 -22.27 14.61 -0.55
C PRO A 324 -22.47 14.45 0.96
N LYS A 325 -22.43 13.21 1.45
CA LYS A 325 -22.47 12.95 2.88
C LYS A 325 -21.41 13.81 3.58
N PRO A 326 -21.75 14.50 4.69
CA PRO A 326 -20.72 15.23 5.43
C PRO A 326 -19.62 14.25 5.80
N VAL A 327 -18.37 14.67 5.58
CA VAL A 327 -17.22 13.94 6.12
C VAL A 327 -17.41 13.99 7.61
N GLY A 328 -17.68 12.84 8.23
CA GLY A 328 -17.61 12.76 9.68
C GLY A 328 -16.23 13.27 10.06
N GLU A 329 -16.16 14.30 10.88
CA GLU A 329 -14.90 14.69 11.48
C GLU A 329 -14.28 13.41 12.03
N THR A 330 -13.08 13.09 11.61
CA THR A 330 -12.27 12.07 12.27
C THR A 330 -12.14 12.57 13.68
N GLN A 331 -12.99 12.06 14.57
CA GLN A 331 -12.90 12.41 15.98
C GLN A 331 -11.49 12.00 16.40
N PRO A 332 -10.74 12.90 17.03
CA PRO A 332 -9.44 12.54 17.55
C PRO A 332 -9.61 11.29 18.40
N THR A 333 -8.76 10.29 18.19
CA THR A 333 -8.81 9.04 18.95
C THR A 333 -8.65 9.39 20.42
N VAL A 334 -9.75 9.33 21.18
CA VAL A 334 -9.72 9.68 22.60
C VAL A 334 -9.06 8.51 23.32
N VAL A 335 -7.89 8.76 23.91
CA VAL A 335 -7.21 7.78 24.75
C VAL A 335 -8.07 7.53 25.97
N SER A 336 -8.42 6.27 26.22
CA SER A 336 -9.25 5.89 27.35
C SER A 336 -8.52 6.10 28.68
N ASP A 337 -9.14 6.84 29.59
CA ASP A 337 -8.68 7.07 30.95
C ASP A 337 -9.77 6.69 31.96
N ALA A 338 -9.55 6.98 33.25
CA ALA A 338 -10.51 6.65 34.30
C ALA A 338 -11.87 7.36 34.17
N ALA A 339 -11.94 8.46 33.41
CA ALA A 339 -13.15 9.26 33.27
C ALA A 339 -13.98 8.84 32.04
N ASN A 340 -13.34 8.29 30.98
CA ASN A 340 -13.99 8.01 29.70
C ASN A 340 -13.96 6.52 29.30
N LEU A 341 -13.45 5.62 30.15
CA LEU A 341 -13.48 4.18 29.88
C LEU A 341 -14.92 3.66 29.90
N ASP A 342 -15.34 3.06 28.79
CA ASP A 342 -16.59 2.31 28.69
C ASP A 342 -16.28 0.80 28.62
N PRO A 343 -16.50 0.04 29.70
CA PRO A 343 -16.22 -1.40 29.73
C PRO A 343 -17.00 -2.23 28.70
N GLU A 344 -18.09 -1.71 28.18
CA GLU A 344 -18.91 -2.38 27.16
C GLU A 344 -18.53 -2.01 25.72
N ALA A 345 -17.72 -0.97 25.53
CA ALA A 345 -17.29 -0.58 24.21
C ALA A 345 -16.48 -1.70 23.53
N LEU A 346 -16.76 -1.90 22.24
CA LEU A 346 -16.07 -2.94 21.44
C LEU A 346 -14.61 -2.61 21.18
N TRP A 347 -14.27 -1.31 21.14
CA TRP A 347 -12.93 -0.84 20.82
C TRP A 347 -12.52 0.33 21.71
N GLN A 348 -11.34 0.22 22.28
CA GLN A 348 -10.76 1.23 23.17
C GLN A 348 -9.31 1.55 22.76
N THR A 349 -8.72 2.58 23.34
CA THR A 349 -7.34 2.97 23.07
C THR A 349 -6.57 3.27 24.36
N GLY A 350 -5.29 2.93 24.35
CA GLY A 350 -4.36 3.30 25.40
C GLY A 350 -4.20 2.26 26.51
N SER A 351 -3.12 2.44 27.25
CA SER A 351 -2.66 1.52 28.30
C SER A 351 -3.61 1.38 29.47
N PHE A 352 -4.37 2.42 29.78
CA PHE A 352 -5.37 2.34 30.85
C PHE A 352 -6.47 1.32 30.50
N ALA A 353 -7.00 1.39 29.28
CA ALA A 353 -7.99 0.45 28.79
C ALA A 353 -7.42 -0.97 28.72
N LEU A 354 -6.19 -1.13 28.21
CA LEU A 354 -5.52 -2.42 28.17
C LEU A 354 -5.44 -3.06 29.56
N ARG A 355 -4.90 -2.34 30.56
CA ARG A 355 -4.78 -2.86 31.92
C ARG A 355 -6.12 -3.27 32.49
N LYS A 356 -7.12 -2.42 32.31
CA LYS A 356 -8.46 -2.65 32.85
C LYS A 356 -9.13 -3.88 32.22
N LEU A 357 -9.20 -3.93 30.89
CA LEU A 357 -9.84 -5.04 30.19
C LEU A 357 -9.05 -6.35 30.32
N TYR A 358 -7.73 -6.31 30.36
CA TYR A 358 -6.89 -7.49 30.60
C TYR A 358 -7.17 -8.16 31.95
N HIS A 359 -7.44 -7.37 32.98
CA HIS A 359 -7.70 -7.90 34.33
C HIS A 359 -9.16 -8.22 34.60
N ASP A 360 -10.07 -7.43 34.05
CA ASP A 360 -11.48 -7.44 34.47
C ASP A 360 -12.43 -8.05 33.43
N SER A 361 -12.04 -8.07 32.15
CA SER A 361 -12.93 -8.60 31.10
C SER A 361 -12.89 -10.13 31.03
N PRO A 362 -14.09 -10.79 31.09
CA PRO A 362 -14.17 -12.23 30.83
C PRO A 362 -14.13 -12.59 29.34
N ARG A 363 -14.24 -11.59 28.46
CA ARG A 363 -14.29 -11.76 26.99
C ARG A 363 -12.90 -11.92 26.40
N PRO A 364 -12.76 -12.61 25.26
CA PRO A 364 -11.53 -12.55 24.47
C PRO A 364 -11.14 -11.10 24.16
N LEU A 365 -9.85 -10.77 24.32
CA LEU A 365 -9.33 -9.42 24.15
C LEU A 365 -8.29 -9.40 23.01
N LEU A 366 -8.58 -8.66 21.96
CA LEU A 366 -7.62 -8.34 20.91
C LEU A 366 -6.83 -7.09 21.29
N VAL A 367 -5.52 -7.21 21.43
CA VAL A 367 -4.62 -6.07 21.61
C VAL A 367 -3.88 -5.80 20.32
N VAL A 368 -4.05 -4.60 19.77
CA VAL A 368 -3.52 -4.21 18.46
C VAL A 368 -2.46 -3.15 18.66
N TYR A 369 -1.22 -3.49 18.36
CA TYR A 369 -0.07 -2.58 18.45
C TYR A 369 0.12 -1.89 17.11
N THR A 370 0.06 -0.57 17.13
CA THR A 370 0.08 0.30 15.96
C THR A 370 1.10 1.42 16.10
N SER A 371 1.39 2.14 15.02
CA SER A 371 2.03 3.46 15.07
C SER A 371 1.41 4.41 14.05
N PRO A 372 1.51 5.72 14.23
CA PRO A 372 0.94 6.71 13.30
C PRO A 372 1.46 6.57 11.87
N SER A 373 2.71 6.15 11.71
CA SER A 373 3.36 5.96 10.40
C SER A 373 3.13 4.57 9.78
N CYS A 374 2.35 3.70 10.44
CA CYS A 374 2.14 2.31 10.01
C CYS A 374 1.00 2.20 9.01
N GLY A 375 1.31 2.23 7.70
CA GLY A 375 0.32 2.01 6.63
C GLY A 375 -0.50 0.73 6.78
N PRO A 376 0.13 -0.45 6.98
CA PRO A 376 -0.59 -1.69 7.22
C PRO A 376 -1.58 -1.64 8.39
N CYS A 377 -1.31 -0.82 9.41
CA CYS A 377 -2.21 -0.66 10.56
C CYS A 377 -3.53 0.04 10.17
N HIS A 378 -3.47 1.01 9.26
CA HIS A 378 -4.66 1.71 8.74
C HIS A 378 -5.63 0.75 8.02
N VAL A 379 -5.09 -0.30 7.39
CA VAL A 379 -5.89 -1.34 6.74
C VAL A 379 -6.46 -2.33 7.74
N LEU A 380 -5.65 -2.74 8.71
CA LEU A 380 -6.02 -3.80 9.64
C LEU A 380 -7.06 -3.34 10.68
N LYS A 381 -6.95 -2.11 11.19
CA LYS A 381 -7.86 -1.59 12.23
C LYS A 381 -9.34 -1.66 11.85
N PRO A 382 -9.78 -1.18 10.67
CA PRO A 382 -11.18 -1.29 10.27
C PRO A 382 -11.66 -2.74 10.19
N GLN A 383 -10.80 -3.67 9.73
CA GLN A 383 -11.14 -5.08 9.63
C GLN A 383 -11.36 -5.72 11.00
N LEU A 384 -10.48 -5.41 11.96
CA LEU A 384 -10.63 -5.90 13.33
C LEU A 384 -11.88 -5.34 14.02
N LYS A 385 -12.19 -4.05 13.82
CA LYS A 385 -13.43 -3.45 14.32
C LYS A 385 -14.67 -4.17 13.77
N ARG A 386 -14.69 -4.49 12.47
CA ARG A 386 -15.78 -5.28 11.88
C ARG A 386 -15.89 -6.68 12.44
N VAL A 387 -14.77 -7.36 12.70
CA VAL A 387 -14.79 -8.67 13.37
C VAL A 387 -15.47 -8.57 14.74
N LEU A 388 -15.15 -7.53 15.50
CA LEU A 388 -15.77 -7.31 16.81
C LEU A 388 -17.27 -6.96 16.72
N GLU A 389 -17.66 -6.17 15.72
CA GLU A 389 -19.07 -5.86 15.43
C GLU A 389 -19.85 -7.13 15.08
N GLU A 390 -19.30 -7.98 14.20
CA GLU A 390 -19.90 -9.26 13.79
C GLU A 390 -20.02 -10.26 14.96
N LEU A 391 -19.14 -10.17 15.93
CA LEU A 391 -19.17 -10.96 17.17
C LEU A 391 -20.16 -10.42 18.22
N ALA A 392 -20.87 -9.33 17.90
CA ALA A 392 -21.94 -8.77 18.73
C ALA A 392 -21.58 -8.63 20.22
N GLY A 393 -20.36 -8.12 20.49
CA GLY A 393 -19.87 -7.87 21.85
C GLY A 393 -19.32 -9.09 22.59
N GLN A 394 -19.14 -10.22 21.92
CA GLN A 394 -18.51 -11.41 22.53
C GLN A 394 -16.99 -11.31 22.68
N ALA A 395 -16.37 -10.32 22.04
CA ALA A 395 -14.95 -10.00 22.15
C ALA A 395 -14.75 -8.48 22.20
N GLN A 396 -13.60 -8.05 22.66
CA GLN A 396 -13.24 -6.62 22.75
C GLN A 396 -11.86 -6.36 22.14
N GLY A 397 -11.59 -5.11 21.75
CA GLY A 397 -10.34 -4.67 21.17
C GLY A 397 -9.73 -3.47 21.89
N VAL A 398 -8.41 -3.47 22.02
CA VAL A 398 -7.65 -2.32 22.51
C VAL A 398 -6.51 -2.02 21.55
N GLU A 399 -6.39 -0.75 21.17
CA GLU A 399 -5.30 -0.23 20.37
C GLU A 399 -4.23 0.40 21.25
N ILE A 400 -2.98 0.05 21.02
CA ILE A 400 -1.79 0.61 21.67
C ILE A 400 -0.90 1.24 20.63
N ASP A 401 -0.63 2.53 20.76
CA ASP A 401 0.36 3.21 19.96
C ASP A 401 1.75 2.96 20.55
N ILE A 402 2.61 2.25 19.79
CA ILE A 402 3.95 1.87 20.26
C ILE A 402 4.91 3.04 20.38
N GLU A 403 4.65 4.16 19.73
CA GLU A 403 5.46 5.37 19.83
C GLU A 403 5.11 6.15 21.11
N ALA A 404 3.80 6.26 21.41
CA ALA A 404 3.33 6.91 22.64
C ALA A 404 3.51 6.04 23.90
N GLU A 405 3.41 4.72 23.77
CA GLU A 405 3.41 3.75 24.89
C GLU A 405 4.47 2.65 24.69
N SER A 406 5.69 3.05 24.39
CA SER A 406 6.81 2.18 24.02
C SER A 406 7.17 1.13 25.06
N GLU A 407 7.03 1.45 26.35
CA GLU A 407 7.31 0.50 27.45
C GLU A 407 6.38 -0.72 27.41
N ILE A 408 5.11 -0.49 27.11
CA ILE A 408 4.09 -1.58 27.00
C ILE A 408 4.39 -2.47 25.81
N ALA A 409 4.72 -1.87 24.68
CA ALA A 409 5.08 -2.62 23.48
C ALA A 409 6.33 -3.50 23.73
N GLN A 410 7.32 -2.97 24.42
CA GLN A 410 8.53 -3.70 24.77
C GLN A 410 8.24 -4.85 25.74
N GLN A 411 7.43 -4.63 26.79
CA GLN A 411 7.01 -5.66 27.73
C GLN A 411 6.21 -6.78 27.06
N ALA A 412 5.41 -6.42 26.04
CA ALA A 412 4.63 -7.37 25.26
C ALA A 412 5.45 -8.13 24.20
N GLY A 413 6.76 -7.84 24.06
CA GLY A 413 7.64 -8.47 23.06
C GLY A 413 7.32 -8.05 21.63
N VAL A 414 6.71 -6.87 21.44
CA VAL A 414 6.36 -6.35 20.11
C VAL A 414 7.57 -5.69 19.48
N THR A 415 7.98 -6.18 18.31
CA THR A 415 9.15 -5.71 17.56
C THR A 415 8.80 -4.99 16.26
N GLY A 416 7.51 -4.84 15.94
CA GLY A 416 7.03 -4.18 14.72
C GLY A 416 5.51 -4.08 14.67
N THR A 417 5.00 -3.21 13.80
CA THR A 417 3.57 -2.93 13.61
C THR A 417 3.09 -3.29 12.20
N PRO A 418 1.82 -3.74 12.04
CA PRO A 418 0.91 -4.13 13.10
C PRO A 418 1.29 -5.47 13.75
N THR A 419 1.16 -5.55 15.06
CA THR A 419 1.14 -6.82 15.80
C THR A 419 -0.20 -6.91 16.50
N VAL A 420 -0.85 -8.08 16.43
CA VAL A 420 -2.12 -8.36 17.11
C VAL A 420 -1.92 -9.52 18.06
N GLN A 421 -2.32 -9.35 19.30
CA GLN A 421 -2.30 -10.40 20.33
C GLN A 421 -3.73 -10.68 20.78
N LEU A 422 -4.10 -11.96 20.85
CA LEU A 422 -5.38 -12.43 21.33
C LEU A 422 -5.20 -13.05 22.72
N PHE A 423 -5.87 -12.48 23.70
CA PHE A 423 -5.86 -12.94 25.09
C PHE A 423 -7.22 -13.54 25.47
N GLN A 424 -7.18 -14.56 26.33
CA GLN A 424 -8.34 -15.06 27.08
C GLN A 424 -7.89 -15.44 28.48
N ALA A 425 -8.65 -15.01 29.50
CA ALA A 425 -8.35 -15.26 30.90
C ALA A 425 -6.88 -14.88 31.26
N ARG A 426 -6.39 -13.78 30.74
CA ARG A 426 -5.02 -13.24 30.91
C ARG A 426 -3.91 -14.08 30.26
N GLU A 427 -4.24 -15.07 29.45
CA GLU A 427 -3.28 -15.88 28.75
C GLU A 427 -3.23 -15.46 27.27
N LEU A 428 -2.02 -15.30 26.72
CA LEU A 428 -1.82 -15.10 25.29
C LEU A 428 -2.15 -16.39 24.55
N ARG A 429 -3.20 -16.37 23.75
CA ARG A 429 -3.67 -17.53 22.98
C ARG A 429 -3.06 -17.56 21.59
N GLN A 430 -2.94 -16.40 20.96
CA GLN A 430 -2.39 -16.29 19.61
C GLN A 430 -1.79 -14.90 19.38
N GLN A 431 -0.79 -14.86 18.50
CA GLN A 431 -0.17 -13.61 18.04
C GLN A 431 0.02 -13.66 16.52
N TRP A 432 -0.30 -12.53 15.88
CA TRP A 432 -0.07 -12.32 14.45
C TRP A 432 0.83 -11.11 14.25
N ARG A 433 1.62 -11.14 13.19
CA ARG A 433 2.45 -10.01 12.74
C ARG A 433 2.07 -9.68 11.31
N GLY A 434 2.00 -8.39 11.00
CA GLY A 434 1.55 -7.89 9.70
C GLY A 434 0.03 -8.02 9.49
N VAL A 435 -0.42 -7.68 8.29
CA VAL A 435 -1.84 -7.79 7.92
C VAL A 435 -2.20 -9.26 7.72
N ARG A 436 -3.36 -9.65 8.26
CA ARG A 436 -3.94 -10.98 8.14
C ARG A 436 -5.38 -10.90 7.69
N GLN A 437 -5.92 -11.98 7.17
CA GLN A 437 -7.30 -12.05 6.72
C GLN A 437 -8.27 -11.94 7.90
N ARG A 438 -9.39 -11.23 7.69
CA ARG A 438 -10.47 -11.11 8.68
C ARG A 438 -10.95 -12.45 9.20
N SER A 439 -11.05 -13.45 8.31
CA SER A 439 -11.44 -14.82 8.64
C SER A 439 -10.50 -15.49 9.66
N GLU A 440 -9.21 -15.19 9.63
CA GLU A 440 -8.25 -15.77 10.60
C GLU A 440 -8.52 -15.28 12.02
N PHE A 441 -8.77 -13.98 12.19
CA PHE A 441 -9.11 -13.41 13.50
C PHE A 441 -10.46 -13.92 13.99
N ARG A 442 -11.45 -13.94 13.09
CA ARG A 442 -12.79 -14.45 13.40
C ARG A 442 -12.74 -15.89 13.88
N GLN A 443 -12.07 -16.77 13.12
CA GLN A 443 -11.95 -18.18 13.45
C GLN A 443 -11.21 -18.41 14.77
N ALA A 444 -10.15 -17.64 15.04
CA ALA A 444 -9.41 -17.75 16.30
C ALA A 444 -10.28 -17.39 17.51
N ILE A 445 -11.10 -16.35 17.39
CA ILE A 445 -12.02 -15.93 18.47
C ILE A 445 -13.16 -16.95 18.61
N ASP A 446 -13.77 -17.39 17.51
CA ASP A 446 -14.85 -18.40 17.53
C ASP A 446 -14.37 -19.71 18.19
N ASN A 447 -13.14 -20.13 17.94
CA ASN A 447 -12.53 -21.29 18.59
C ASN A 447 -12.41 -21.13 20.11
N LEU A 448 -12.10 -19.92 20.60
CA LEU A 448 -12.05 -19.63 22.03
C LEU A 448 -13.45 -19.61 22.65
N LEU A 449 -14.44 -19.08 21.96
CA LEU A 449 -15.83 -19.01 22.42
C LEU A 449 -16.52 -20.38 22.43
N ALA A 450 -16.06 -21.32 21.60
CA ALA A 450 -16.60 -22.68 21.52
C ALA A 450 -16.10 -23.60 22.65
N VAL A 451 -15.03 -23.24 23.37
CA VAL A 451 -14.52 -24.02 24.50
C VAL A 451 -15.20 -23.51 25.78
N PRO A 452 -16.04 -24.30 26.48
CA PRO A 452 -16.62 -23.90 27.78
C PRO A 452 -15.47 -23.60 28.76
N ALA A 453 -15.60 -22.50 29.50
CA ALA A 453 -14.65 -22.07 30.53
C ALA A 453 -14.57 -23.03 31.72
#